data_4db677cf84ed2478fcfdba879a5c0c6c
#
_entry.id   4db677cf84ed2478fcfdba879a5c0c6c
#
_cell.length_a   1.000
_cell.length_b   1.000
_cell.length_c   1.000
_cell.angle_alpha   90.00
_cell.angle_beta   90.00
_cell.angle_gamma   90.00
#
_symmetry.space_group_name_H-M   'P 1'
#
loop_
_entity.id
_entity.type
_entity.pdbx_description
1 polymer ?
#
loop_
_entity_poly.entity_id
_entity_poly.type
_entity_poly.pdbx_seq_one_letter_code
_entity_poly.pdbx_strand_id
1 'polypeptide(L)'
;MINLYIDQRRSADITILDLKGRLRVGGNTVALHRSINTLLMEKKRLIILNLAGVSFIDSSGLGELIASQISVENKGGSIKLAELTDSLKELLSATKLLNVFDVYDREADAIQSLDGALAETINAPLTFA
;
A
#
# COMPACT_ATOMS: atom_id res chain seq x y z
N MET A 1 -7.43 -20.02 11.65
CA MET A 1 -7.99 -19.84 10.31
C MET A 1 -7.52 -18.52 9.70
N ILE A 2 -6.98 -18.57 8.50
CA ILE A 2 -6.50 -17.38 7.83
C ILE A 2 -7.68 -16.69 7.17
N ASN A 3 -7.90 -15.41 7.50
CA ASN A 3 -9.00 -14.63 6.95
C ASN A 3 -8.53 -13.56 5.96
N LEU A 4 -7.22 -13.53 5.70
CA LEU A 4 -6.64 -12.58 4.76
C LEU A 4 -5.79 -13.34 3.73
N TYR A 5 -6.02 -13.05 2.46
CA TYR A 5 -5.23 -13.59 1.36
C TYR A 5 -4.51 -12.44 0.69
N ILE A 6 -3.24 -12.67 0.35
CA ILE A 6 -2.41 -11.67 -0.30
C ILE A 6 -1.83 -12.28 -1.56
N ASP A 7 -2.18 -11.72 -2.72
CA ASP A 7 -1.61 -12.12 -4.01
C ASP A 7 -0.71 -11.02 -4.51
N GLN A 8 0.42 -11.39 -5.08
CA GLN A 8 1.40 -10.44 -5.58
C GLN A 8 1.39 -10.39 -7.09
N ARG A 9 1.31 -9.18 -7.64
CA ARG A 9 1.41 -8.92 -9.08
C ARG A 9 2.47 -7.86 -9.32
N ARG A 10 2.87 -7.70 -10.56
CA ARG A 10 3.85 -6.67 -10.93
C ARG A 10 3.38 -5.87 -12.13
N SER A 11 3.73 -4.60 -12.15
CA SER A 11 3.55 -3.71 -13.28
C SER A 11 4.84 -2.90 -13.38
N ALA A 12 5.71 -3.25 -14.32
CA ALA A 12 7.07 -2.69 -14.43
C ALA A 12 7.81 -2.87 -13.08
N ASP A 13 8.27 -1.78 -12.47
CA ASP A 13 8.98 -1.83 -11.19
C ASP A 13 8.05 -1.75 -9.99
N ILE A 14 6.75 -1.72 -10.23
CA ILE A 14 5.75 -1.59 -9.18
C ILE A 14 5.27 -2.98 -8.76
N THR A 15 5.24 -3.24 -7.46
CA THR A 15 4.67 -4.46 -6.90
C THR A 15 3.28 -4.14 -6.38
N ILE A 16 2.30 -4.93 -6.79
CA ILE A 16 0.92 -4.77 -6.37
C ILE A 16 0.55 -5.94 -5.49
N LEU A 17 0.05 -5.64 -4.30
CA LEU A 17 -0.46 -6.65 -3.38
C LEU A 17 -1.99 -6.55 -3.37
N ASP A 18 -2.64 -7.62 -3.84
CA ASP A 18 -4.09 -7.73 -3.76
C ASP A 18 -4.44 -8.36 -2.41
N LEU A 19 -5.09 -7.60 -1.56
CA LEU A 19 -5.54 -8.08 -0.25
C LEU A 19 -7.01 -8.47 -0.34
N LYS A 20 -7.33 -9.67 0.15
CA LYS A 20 -8.71 -10.15 0.17
C LYS A 20 -9.03 -10.71 1.55
N GLY A 21 -10.17 -10.32 2.08
CA GLY A 21 -10.66 -10.83 3.35
C GLY A 21 -10.65 -9.79 4.43
N ARG A 22 -10.24 -10.20 5.64
CA ARG A 22 -10.30 -9.36 6.81
C ARG A 22 -8.91 -9.02 7.32
N LEU A 23 -8.66 -7.74 7.50
CA LEU A 23 -7.39 -7.26 8.06
C LEU A 23 -7.63 -6.89 9.52
N ARG A 24 -7.36 -7.82 10.41
CA ARG A 24 -7.66 -7.69 11.82
C ARG A 24 -6.61 -8.35 12.70
N VAL A 25 -6.75 -8.19 14.01
CA VAL A 25 -5.81 -8.72 15.00
C VAL A 25 -5.50 -10.20 14.78
N GLY A 26 -4.24 -10.56 15.00
CA GLY A 26 -3.76 -11.94 14.87
C GLY A 26 -2.88 -12.15 13.64
N GLY A 27 -2.94 -13.34 13.05
CA GLY A 27 -2.07 -13.72 11.95
C GLY A 27 -2.22 -12.87 10.70
N ASN A 28 -3.36 -12.20 10.54
CA ASN A 28 -3.66 -11.39 9.36
C ASN A 28 -2.73 -10.19 9.24
N THR A 29 -2.50 -9.48 10.35
CA THR A 29 -1.59 -8.34 10.36
C THR A 29 -0.15 -8.80 10.20
N VAL A 30 0.20 -9.95 10.76
CA VAL A 30 1.53 -10.54 10.59
C VAL A 30 1.80 -10.88 9.13
N ALA A 31 0.79 -11.40 8.42
CA ALA A 31 0.94 -11.74 7.01
C ALA A 31 1.27 -10.51 6.16
N LEU A 32 0.58 -9.40 6.38
CA LEU A 32 0.85 -8.17 5.66
C LEU A 32 2.24 -7.63 6.00
N HIS A 33 2.58 -7.58 7.27
CA HIS A 33 3.88 -7.12 7.73
C HIS A 33 5.02 -7.93 7.08
N ARG A 34 4.87 -9.25 7.05
CA ARG A 34 5.87 -10.14 6.46
C ARG A 34 6.02 -9.90 4.95
N SER A 35 4.90 -9.72 4.25
CA SER A 35 4.92 -9.44 2.81
C SER A 35 5.65 -8.14 2.50
N ILE A 36 5.37 -7.10 3.25
CA ILE A 36 6.02 -5.78 3.08
C ILE A 36 7.53 -5.90 3.36
N ASN A 37 7.90 -6.54 4.45
CA ASN A 37 9.32 -6.68 4.80
C ASN A 37 10.09 -7.48 3.75
N THR A 38 9.49 -8.54 3.23
CA THR A 38 10.12 -9.34 2.18
C THR A 38 10.39 -8.49 0.94
N LEU A 39 9.42 -7.68 0.53
CA LEU A 39 9.59 -6.79 -0.63
C LEU A 39 10.72 -5.79 -0.39
N LEU A 40 10.78 -5.21 0.79
CA LEU A 40 11.82 -4.23 1.12
C LEU A 40 13.20 -4.87 1.15
N MET A 41 13.31 -6.11 1.64
CA MET A 41 14.57 -6.86 1.61
C MET A 41 15.01 -7.16 0.17
N GLU A 42 14.07 -7.31 -0.73
CA GLU A 42 14.33 -7.52 -2.16
C GLU A 42 14.54 -6.20 -2.91
N LYS A 43 14.57 -5.10 -2.20
CA LYS A 43 14.71 -3.74 -2.76
C LYS A 43 13.56 -3.33 -3.68
N LYS A 44 12.40 -3.92 -3.47
CA LYS A 44 11.17 -3.56 -4.18
C LYS A 44 10.47 -2.50 -3.37
N ARG A 45 10.60 -1.24 -3.79
CA ARG A 45 10.21 -0.07 -2.99
C ARG A 45 8.98 0.67 -3.50
N LEU A 46 8.47 0.31 -4.68
CA LEU A 46 7.26 0.91 -5.22
C LEU A 46 6.14 -0.11 -5.04
N ILE A 47 5.23 0.19 -4.11
CA ILE A 47 4.22 -0.77 -3.67
C ILE A 47 2.84 -0.16 -3.77
N ILE A 48 1.88 -0.93 -4.26
CA ILE A 48 0.46 -0.58 -4.24
C ILE A 48 -0.26 -1.68 -3.48
N LEU A 49 -1.09 -1.28 -2.53
CA LEU A 49 -2.02 -2.19 -1.86
C LEU A 49 -3.39 -2.00 -2.50
N ASN A 50 -3.86 -3.03 -3.19
CA ASN A 50 -5.21 -3.04 -3.74
C ASN A 50 -6.14 -3.61 -2.69
N LEU A 51 -7.07 -2.79 -2.21
CA LEU A 51 -7.93 -3.10 -1.09
C LEU A 51 -9.36 -3.42 -1.49
N ALA A 52 -9.61 -3.65 -2.79
CA ALA A 52 -10.96 -3.95 -3.28
C ALA A 52 -11.59 -5.16 -2.60
N GLY A 53 -10.76 -6.15 -2.26
CA GLY A 53 -11.22 -7.37 -1.62
C GLY A 53 -11.24 -7.35 -0.10
N VAL A 54 -10.91 -6.22 0.53
CA VAL A 54 -10.89 -6.13 1.99
C VAL A 54 -12.30 -5.83 2.49
N SER A 55 -12.89 -6.80 3.19
CA SER A 55 -14.27 -6.71 3.67
C SER A 55 -14.38 -6.15 5.09
N PHE A 56 -13.29 -6.14 5.82
CA PHE A 56 -13.28 -5.68 7.21
C PHE A 56 -11.87 -5.26 7.62
N ILE A 57 -11.78 -4.23 8.43
CA ILE A 57 -10.52 -3.81 9.05
C ILE A 57 -10.83 -3.34 10.47
N ASP A 58 -9.99 -3.75 11.43
CA ASP A 58 -10.06 -3.25 12.80
C ASP A 58 -8.88 -2.31 13.08
N SER A 59 -8.77 -1.85 14.32
CA SER A 59 -7.70 -0.94 14.70
C SER A 59 -6.31 -1.55 14.54
N SER A 60 -6.18 -2.87 14.72
CA SER A 60 -4.90 -3.56 14.50
C SER A 60 -4.53 -3.57 13.03
N GLY A 61 -5.50 -3.84 12.16
CA GLY A 61 -5.29 -3.78 10.72
C GLY A 61 -4.94 -2.38 10.25
N LEU A 62 -5.62 -1.39 10.77
CA LEU A 62 -5.36 0.00 10.46
C LEU A 62 -3.94 0.39 10.90
N GLY A 63 -3.55 -0.04 12.10
CA GLY A 63 -2.20 0.17 12.61
C GLY A 63 -1.14 -0.47 11.72
N GLU A 64 -1.43 -1.65 11.16
CA GLU A 64 -0.50 -2.33 10.26
C GLU A 64 -0.37 -1.59 8.93
N LEU A 65 -1.44 -1.00 8.41
CA LEU A 65 -1.34 -0.16 7.21
C LEU A 65 -0.43 1.04 7.47
N ILE A 66 -0.56 1.67 8.63
CA ILE A 66 0.28 2.80 9.01
C ILE A 66 1.74 2.35 9.15
N ALA A 67 1.98 1.22 9.82
CA ALA A 67 3.32 0.68 10.01
C ALA A 67 3.96 0.33 8.66
N SER A 68 3.18 -0.21 7.74
CA SER A 68 3.65 -0.52 6.38
C SER A 68 4.11 0.73 5.66
N GLN A 69 3.34 1.81 5.76
CA GLN A 69 3.72 3.08 5.14
C GLN A 69 5.02 3.62 5.71
N ILE A 70 5.14 3.62 7.03
CA ILE A 70 6.35 4.10 7.70
C ILE A 70 7.55 3.27 7.28
N SER A 71 7.42 1.94 7.27
CA SER A 71 8.52 1.04 6.89
C SER A 71 9.00 1.28 5.47
N VAL A 72 8.05 1.42 4.53
CA VAL A 72 8.38 1.64 3.13
C VAL A 72 9.05 3.00 2.94
N GLU A 73 8.49 4.05 3.55
CA GLU A 73 9.07 5.39 3.44
C GLU A 73 10.46 5.48 4.07
N ASN A 74 10.68 4.79 5.17
CA ASN A 74 11.99 4.76 5.83
C ASN A 74 13.07 4.10 4.95
N LYS A 75 12.66 3.26 4.02
CA LYS A 75 13.58 2.64 3.06
C LYS A 75 13.67 3.40 1.75
N GLY A 76 13.11 4.61 1.70
CA GLY A 76 13.13 5.44 0.50
C GLY A 76 12.14 5.02 -0.56
N GLY A 77 11.14 4.24 -0.20
CA GLY A 77 10.11 3.76 -1.13
C GLY A 77 8.82 4.56 -1.06
N SER A 78 7.85 4.12 -1.83
CA SER A 78 6.51 4.70 -1.87
C SER A 78 5.47 3.60 -1.80
N ILE A 79 4.43 3.84 -1.05
CA ILE A 79 3.29 2.93 -0.94
C ILE A 79 2.01 3.70 -1.17
N LYS A 80 1.13 3.16 -2.00
CA LYS A 80 -0.16 3.76 -2.34
C LYS A 80 -1.26 2.78 -2.02
N LEU A 81 -2.42 3.31 -1.62
CA LEU A 81 -3.62 2.50 -1.41
C LEU A 81 -4.56 2.75 -2.59
N ALA A 82 -5.15 1.68 -3.12
CA ALA A 82 -6.05 1.78 -4.27
C ALA A 82 -7.27 0.90 -4.09
N GLU A 83 -8.35 1.25 -4.79
CA GLU A 83 -9.59 0.47 -4.85
C GLU A 83 -10.22 0.26 -3.46
N LEU A 84 -10.23 1.28 -2.63
CA LEU A 84 -10.85 1.19 -1.31
C LEU A 84 -12.36 1.01 -1.44
N THR A 85 -12.92 0.13 -0.61
CA THR A 85 -14.38 0.04 -0.48
C THR A 85 -14.91 1.31 0.16
N ASP A 86 -16.20 1.58 -0.02
CA ASP A 86 -16.83 2.74 0.60
C ASP A 86 -16.72 2.69 2.13
N SER A 87 -16.90 1.50 2.71
CA SER A 87 -16.75 1.30 4.16
C SER A 87 -15.35 1.68 4.64
N LEU A 88 -14.33 1.29 3.89
CA LEU A 88 -12.96 1.59 4.27
C LEU A 88 -12.65 3.08 4.12
N LYS A 89 -13.17 3.72 3.07
CA LYS A 89 -13.05 5.16 2.90
C LYS A 89 -13.70 5.91 4.08
N GLU A 90 -14.89 5.49 4.47
CA GLU A 90 -15.59 6.09 5.60
C GLU A 90 -14.80 5.95 6.89
N LEU A 91 -14.22 4.77 7.12
CA LEU A 91 -13.42 4.53 8.32
C LEU A 91 -12.19 5.44 8.34
N LEU A 92 -11.47 5.53 7.23
CA LEU A 92 -10.29 6.39 7.15
C LEU A 92 -10.65 7.86 7.30
N SER A 93 -11.79 8.27 6.75
CA SER A 93 -12.28 9.64 6.90
C SER A 93 -12.64 9.93 8.35
N ALA A 94 -13.39 9.04 8.99
CA ALA A 94 -13.83 9.21 10.39
C ALA A 94 -12.65 9.25 11.36
N THR A 95 -11.60 8.52 11.08
CA THR A 95 -10.40 8.49 11.91
C THR A 95 -9.37 9.55 11.50
N LYS A 96 -9.68 10.36 10.48
CA LYS A 96 -8.80 11.39 9.93
C LYS A 96 -7.50 10.84 9.36
N LEU A 97 -7.53 9.60 8.90
CA LEU A 97 -6.35 8.93 8.34
C LEU A 97 -6.28 8.99 6.82
N LEU A 98 -7.32 9.51 6.14
CA LEU A 98 -7.27 9.68 4.68
C LEU A 98 -6.09 10.54 4.24
N ASN A 99 -5.69 11.51 5.03
CA ASN A 99 -4.59 12.40 4.70
C ASN A 99 -3.21 11.81 5.04
N VAL A 100 -3.19 10.71 5.80
CA VAL A 100 -1.94 10.01 6.13
C VAL A 100 -1.48 9.14 4.99
N PHE A 101 -2.43 8.59 4.24
CA PHE A 101 -2.15 7.69 3.12
C PHE A 101 -2.34 8.40 1.79
N ASP A 102 -1.59 7.96 0.78
CA ASP A 102 -1.87 8.33 -0.61
C ASP A 102 -2.90 7.35 -1.16
N VAL A 103 -4.12 7.81 -1.30
CA VAL A 103 -5.26 6.98 -1.67
C VAL A 103 -5.72 7.33 -3.08
N TYR A 104 -5.93 6.30 -3.89
CA TYR A 104 -6.42 6.43 -5.27
C TYR A 104 -7.66 5.59 -5.45
N ASP A 105 -8.66 6.12 -6.13
CA ASP A 105 -9.89 5.39 -6.40
C ASP A 105 -9.64 4.17 -7.27
N ARG A 106 -8.71 4.29 -8.21
CA ARG A 106 -8.39 3.23 -9.16
C ARG A 106 -6.93 2.84 -9.10
N GLU A 107 -6.67 1.54 -9.23
CA GLU A 107 -5.31 1.03 -9.31
C GLU A 107 -4.52 1.70 -10.45
N ALA A 108 -5.15 1.94 -11.59
CA ALA A 108 -4.49 2.58 -12.73
C ALA A 108 -3.93 3.96 -12.36
N ASP A 109 -4.68 4.72 -11.56
CA ASP A 109 -4.23 6.05 -11.13
C ASP A 109 -3.06 5.95 -10.14
N ALA A 110 -3.08 4.95 -9.28
CA ALA A 110 -1.97 4.69 -8.36
C ALA A 110 -0.71 4.33 -9.13
N ILE A 111 -0.83 3.46 -10.13
CA ILE A 111 0.28 3.08 -10.99
C ILE A 111 0.85 4.32 -11.69
N GLN A 112 -0.01 5.12 -12.27
CA GLN A 112 0.41 6.33 -12.97
C GLN A 112 1.15 7.31 -12.06
N SER A 113 0.70 7.43 -10.80
CA SER A 113 1.34 8.33 -9.85
C SER A 113 2.77 7.88 -9.54
N LEU A 114 3.02 6.58 -9.47
CA LEU A 114 4.34 6.04 -9.22
C LEU A 114 5.23 6.12 -10.45
N ASP A 115 4.68 5.91 -11.64
CA ASP A 115 5.41 6.08 -12.90
C ASP A 115 5.83 7.55 -13.07
N GLY A 116 4.93 8.47 -12.77
CA GLY A 116 5.23 9.91 -12.81
C GLY A 116 6.32 10.28 -11.82
N ALA A 117 6.25 9.78 -10.59
CA ALA A 117 7.26 10.02 -9.57
C ALA A 117 8.62 9.46 -10.00
N LEU A 118 8.64 8.28 -10.61
CA LEU A 118 9.86 7.67 -11.11
C LEU A 118 10.46 8.50 -12.25
N ALA A 119 9.64 8.97 -13.16
CA ALA A 119 10.08 9.82 -14.26
C ALA A 119 10.67 11.14 -13.74
N GLU A 120 10.04 11.75 -12.77
CA GLU A 120 10.54 12.96 -12.13
C GLU A 120 11.89 12.72 -11.46
N THR A 121 12.04 11.61 -10.78
CA THR A 121 13.30 11.22 -10.12
C THR A 121 14.41 11.06 -11.15
N ILE A 122 14.12 10.43 -12.28
CA ILE A 122 15.09 10.24 -13.36
C ILE A 122 15.50 11.59 -13.95
N ASN A 123 14.57 12.52 -14.11
CA ASN A 123 14.81 13.81 -14.72
C ASN A 123 15.39 14.86 -13.78
N ALA A 124 15.20 14.70 -12.48
CA ALA A 124 15.62 15.69 -11.49
C ALA A 124 17.12 16.03 -11.59
N PRO A 125 18.05 15.07 -11.74
CA PRO A 125 19.46 15.40 -11.87
C PRO A 125 19.76 16.26 -13.08
N LEU A 126 18.98 16.11 -14.14
CA LEU A 126 19.18 16.89 -15.35
C LEU A 126 18.77 18.34 -15.18
N THR A 127 17.79 18.59 -14.32
CA THR A 127 17.32 19.95 -14.07
C THR A 127 18.21 20.73 -13.12
N PHE A 128 19.03 20.05 -12.36
CA PHE A 128 19.96 20.68 -11.43
C PHE A 128 21.35 20.91 -12.01
N ALA A 129 21.58 20.41 -13.16
CA ALA A 129 22.90 20.51 -13.82
C ALA A 129 23.11 21.90 -14.45
#